data_13b1139b7895133d2d14157ed7cc5f3c
#
_entry.id   13b1139b7895133d2d14157ed7cc5f3c
#
_cell.length_a   1.000
_cell.length_b   1.000
_cell.length_c   1.000
_cell.angle_alpha   90.00
_cell.angle_beta   90.00
_cell.angle_gamma   90.00
#
_symmetry.space_group_name_H-M   'P 1'
#
loop_
_entity.id
_entity.type
_entity.pdbx_description
1 polymer ?
#
loop_
_entity_poly.entity_id
_entity_poly.type
_entity_poly.pdbx_seq_one_letter_code
_entity_poly.pdbx_strand_id
1 'polypeptide(L)'
;MPVAVTRPQEGTTATGIPAHCAGITELFDVVLFQPEIPPNTGNVIRLCANTGARLHLVEPLGFALDDARLRRAGLDYHEFASLQVHASLQSAVAAIGARNGHMPRVFALSTRGTIRHDTPRYAPGDAFVFGPETRGLPDAVLDATPASQLLRLPMQPGSRSLNLSNAVAVVVFEAWRQQGFAGGR
;
A
#
# COMPACT_ATOMS: atom_id res chain seq x y z
N MET A 1 42.83 -41.78 -6.38
CA MET A 1 41.51 -41.54 -6.98
C MET A 1 40.78 -40.53 -6.13
N PRO A 2 40.70 -39.24 -6.50
CA PRO A 2 39.92 -38.27 -5.74
C PRO A 2 38.45 -38.29 -6.20
N VAL A 3 37.56 -38.31 -5.24
CA VAL A 3 36.09 -38.26 -5.39
C VAL A 3 35.68 -36.84 -5.77
N ALA A 4 35.00 -36.69 -6.90
CA ALA A 4 34.46 -35.43 -7.37
C ALA A 4 33.24 -35.00 -6.50
N VAL A 5 33.33 -33.83 -5.85
CA VAL A 5 32.23 -33.18 -5.17
C VAL A 5 31.45 -32.38 -6.21
N THR A 6 30.26 -32.85 -6.54
CA THR A 6 29.32 -32.16 -7.43
C THR A 6 28.66 -31.05 -6.64
N ARG A 7 28.84 -29.78 -7.05
CA ARG A 7 28.08 -28.63 -6.54
C ARG A 7 26.66 -28.68 -7.10
N PRO A 8 25.62 -28.38 -6.30
CA PRO A 8 24.26 -28.20 -6.81
C PRO A 8 24.21 -26.93 -7.67
N GLN A 9 23.61 -27.02 -8.84
CA GLN A 9 23.29 -25.88 -9.68
C GLN A 9 22.14 -25.10 -9.03
N GLU A 10 22.35 -23.81 -8.88
CA GLU A 10 21.29 -22.85 -8.46
C GLU A 10 20.22 -22.78 -9.56
N GLY A 11 19.03 -23.30 -9.25
CA GLY A 11 17.87 -23.24 -10.11
C GLY A 11 17.34 -21.81 -10.20
N THR A 12 17.39 -21.24 -11.38
CA THR A 12 16.70 -19.99 -11.74
C THR A 12 15.21 -20.26 -11.75
N THR A 13 14.47 -19.66 -10.82
CA THR A 13 13.01 -19.64 -10.88
C THR A 13 12.55 -18.70 -11.99
N ALA A 14 11.55 -19.13 -12.77
CA ALA A 14 11.12 -18.55 -14.06
C ALA A 14 10.42 -17.17 -13.99
N THR A 15 10.69 -16.34 -12.99
CA THR A 15 10.07 -15.02 -12.81
C THR A 15 11.06 -13.89 -12.53
N GLY A 16 12.30 -13.96 -12.95
CA GLY A 16 13.22 -12.79 -13.03
C GLY A 16 13.38 -11.91 -11.75
N ILE A 17 12.92 -12.36 -10.58
CA ILE A 17 13.03 -11.63 -9.32
C ILE A 17 14.35 -12.02 -8.65
N PRO A 18 15.24 -11.05 -8.32
CA PRO A 18 16.49 -11.35 -7.64
C PRO A 18 16.24 -12.06 -6.29
N ALA A 19 17.01 -13.08 -5.98
CA ALA A 19 16.88 -13.94 -4.80
C ALA A 19 16.94 -13.19 -3.44
N HIS A 20 17.39 -11.93 -3.39
CA HIS A 20 17.38 -11.14 -2.15
C HIS A 20 16.00 -10.54 -1.79
N CYS A 21 14.99 -10.62 -2.69
CA CYS A 21 13.62 -10.23 -2.41
C CYS A 21 12.77 -11.37 -1.80
N ALA A 22 13.31 -12.57 -1.66
CA ALA A 22 12.59 -13.75 -1.17
C ALA A 22 12.24 -13.73 0.35
N GLY A 23 12.41 -12.60 1.03
CA GLY A 23 12.11 -12.44 2.47
C GLY A 23 11.22 -11.26 2.84
N ILE A 24 10.76 -10.46 1.86
CA ILE A 24 9.84 -9.35 2.13
C ILE A 24 8.43 -9.95 2.14
N THR A 25 7.93 -10.23 3.33
CA THR A 25 6.51 -10.58 3.51
C THR A 25 5.72 -9.32 3.22
N GLU A 26 5.06 -9.27 2.06
CA GLU A 26 4.14 -8.19 1.69
C GLU A 26 2.93 -8.26 2.62
N LEU A 27 2.97 -7.44 3.66
CA LEU A 27 2.03 -7.55 4.77
C LEU A 27 0.70 -6.85 4.50
N PHE A 28 0.73 -5.69 3.82
CA PHE A 28 -0.43 -4.81 3.67
C PHE A 28 -0.56 -4.28 2.26
N ASP A 29 -1.78 -3.85 1.94
CA ASP A 29 -2.12 -3.18 0.70
C ASP A 29 -2.53 -1.74 0.97
N VAL A 30 -1.95 -0.79 0.24
CA VAL A 30 -2.33 0.62 0.24
C VAL A 30 -3.09 0.91 -1.05
N VAL A 31 -4.29 1.44 -0.95
CA VAL A 31 -5.12 1.83 -2.09
C VAL A 31 -5.30 3.35 -2.07
N LEU A 32 -4.80 4.05 -3.08
CA LEU A 32 -5.08 5.46 -3.31
C LEU A 32 -6.23 5.58 -4.30
N PHE A 33 -7.36 6.04 -3.81
CA PHE A 33 -8.56 6.25 -4.62
C PHE A 33 -8.49 7.62 -5.31
N GLN A 34 -8.30 7.62 -6.63
CA GLN A 34 -8.25 8.81 -7.47
C GLN A 34 -7.29 9.90 -6.95
N PRO A 35 -6.00 9.57 -6.72
CA PRO A 35 -5.03 10.54 -6.21
C PRO A 35 -4.82 11.68 -7.20
N GLU A 36 -4.66 12.91 -6.67
CA GLU A 36 -4.65 14.14 -7.47
C GLU A 36 -3.26 14.78 -7.53
N ILE A 37 -2.42 14.58 -6.52
CA ILE A 37 -1.14 15.29 -6.35
C ILE A 37 0.04 14.35 -6.59
N PRO A 38 0.78 14.45 -7.73
CA PRO A 38 1.87 13.54 -8.07
C PRO A 38 2.95 13.39 -7.00
N PRO A 39 3.44 14.45 -6.33
CA PRO A 39 4.42 14.32 -5.25
C PRO A 39 3.96 13.44 -4.09
N ASN A 40 2.68 13.46 -3.72
CA ASN A 40 2.15 12.60 -2.67
C ASN A 40 2.21 11.13 -3.09
N THR A 41 1.78 10.83 -4.31
CA THR A 41 1.86 9.47 -4.85
C THR A 41 3.30 8.98 -4.93
N GLY A 42 4.24 9.83 -5.36
CA GLY A 42 5.67 9.51 -5.36
C GLY A 42 6.22 9.15 -3.97
N ASN A 43 5.84 9.92 -2.95
CA ASN A 43 6.22 9.62 -1.57
C ASN A 43 5.62 8.30 -1.08
N VAL A 44 4.36 7.99 -1.47
CA VAL A 44 3.70 6.72 -1.09
C VAL A 44 4.35 5.53 -1.80
N ILE A 45 4.75 5.66 -3.07
CA ILE A 45 5.51 4.63 -3.79
C ILE A 45 6.77 4.27 -3.00
N ARG A 46 7.58 5.27 -2.62
CA ARG A 46 8.79 5.05 -1.82
C ARG A 46 8.51 4.47 -0.45
N LEU A 47 7.45 4.92 0.22
CA LEU A 47 7.02 4.37 1.50
C LEU A 47 6.69 2.88 1.38
N CYS A 48 5.91 2.50 0.37
CA CYS A 48 5.52 1.12 0.15
C CYS A 48 6.74 0.24 -0.15
N ALA A 49 7.68 0.71 -0.98
CA ALA A 49 8.93 0.01 -1.24
C ALA A 49 9.76 -0.22 0.05
N ASN A 50 9.80 0.78 0.96
CA ASN A 50 10.55 0.68 2.21
C ASN A 50 9.88 -0.20 3.27
N THR A 51 8.56 -0.33 3.22
CA THR A 51 7.80 -1.08 4.25
C THR A 51 7.35 -2.46 3.79
N GLY A 52 7.56 -2.79 2.50
CA GLY A 52 7.04 -4.02 1.91
C GLY A 52 5.52 -4.01 1.68
N ALA A 53 4.86 -2.85 1.79
CA ALA A 53 3.48 -2.70 1.42
C ALA A 53 3.33 -2.65 -0.11
N ARG A 54 2.17 -3.07 -0.64
CA ARG A 54 1.83 -2.93 -2.06
C ARG A 54 0.98 -1.70 -2.28
N LEU A 55 1.17 -1.07 -3.45
CA LEU A 55 0.43 0.12 -3.81
C LEU A 55 -0.53 -0.14 -4.97
N HIS A 56 -1.77 0.23 -4.77
CA HIS A 56 -2.84 0.20 -5.75
C HIS A 56 -3.34 1.62 -6.00
N LEU A 57 -3.36 2.05 -7.26
CA LEU A 57 -3.95 3.31 -7.68
C LEU A 57 -5.28 3.04 -8.37
N VAL A 58 -6.32 3.76 -7.99
CA VAL A 58 -7.65 3.67 -8.62
C VAL A 58 -7.87 4.90 -9.49
N GLU A 59 -8.20 4.68 -10.76
CA GLU A 59 -8.51 5.74 -11.73
C GLU A 59 -9.85 6.45 -11.46
N PRO A 60 -10.02 7.69 -11.99
CA PRO A 60 -9.04 8.45 -12.75
C PRO A 60 -7.96 9.06 -11.86
N LEU A 61 -6.72 9.10 -12.37
CA LEU A 61 -5.63 9.80 -11.69
C LEU A 61 -5.64 11.27 -12.09
N GLY A 62 -5.37 12.19 -11.16
CA GLY A 62 -5.24 13.63 -11.44
C GLY A 62 -3.98 14.00 -12.22
N PHE A 63 -3.19 13.01 -12.66
CA PHE A 63 -1.92 13.19 -13.35
C PHE A 63 -1.65 12.02 -14.30
N ALA A 64 -0.77 12.24 -15.30
CA ALA A 64 -0.28 11.15 -16.13
C ALA A 64 0.78 10.34 -15.35
N LEU A 65 0.57 9.04 -15.26
CA LEU A 65 1.56 8.11 -14.74
C LEU A 65 2.62 7.90 -15.83
N ASP A 66 3.65 8.75 -15.84
CA ASP A 66 4.72 8.73 -16.83
C ASP A 66 6.02 8.30 -16.14
N ASP A 67 6.59 7.19 -16.61
CA ASP A 67 7.86 6.64 -16.12
C ASP A 67 8.98 7.69 -16.10
N ALA A 68 8.99 8.61 -17.06
CA ALA A 68 10.00 9.66 -17.13
C ALA A 68 9.85 10.71 -16.00
N ARG A 69 8.62 11.02 -15.60
CA ARG A 69 8.35 11.95 -14.49
C ARG A 69 8.62 11.31 -13.14
N LEU A 70 8.30 10.04 -13.00
CA LEU A 70 8.54 9.27 -11.78
C LEU A 70 10.04 9.07 -11.55
N ARG A 71 10.83 8.77 -12.59
CA ARG A 71 12.30 8.71 -12.53
C ARG A 71 12.93 10.06 -12.19
N ARG A 72 12.39 11.19 -12.68
CA ARG A 72 12.86 12.54 -12.30
C ARG A 72 12.58 12.86 -10.82
N ALA A 73 11.57 12.23 -10.22
CA ALA A 73 11.31 12.30 -8.79
C ALA A 73 12.25 11.42 -7.96
N GLY A 74 13.25 10.78 -8.57
CA GLY A 74 14.26 9.95 -7.90
C GLY A 74 13.71 8.60 -7.46
N LEU A 75 12.68 8.08 -8.14
CA LEU A 75 12.14 6.76 -7.89
C LEU A 75 12.83 5.72 -8.78
N ASP A 76 13.37 4.69 -8.19
CA ASP A 76 14.05 3.61 -8.90
C ASP A 76 13.06 2.56 -9.42
N TYR A 77 13.43 1.82 -10.47
CA TYR A 77 12.60 0.78 -11.10
C TYR A 77 12.06 -0.25 -10.09
N HIS A 78 12.82 -0.56 -9.04
CA HIS A 78 12.42 -1.49 -7.99
C HIS A 78 11.28 -0.97 -7.11
N GLU A 79 11.13 0.35 -6.96
CA GLU A 79 10.07 0.97 -6.18
C GLU A 79 8.70 0.85 -6.86
N PHE A 80 8.67 0.62 -8.19
CA PHE A 80 7.44 0.43 -8.96
C PHE A 80 7.00 -1.03 -9.07
N ALA A 81 7.82 -1.98 -8.68
CA ALA A 81 7.55 -3.41 -8.90
C ALA A 81 6.25 -3.90 -8.23
N SER A 82 5.80 -3.20 -7.17
CA SER A 82 4.58 -3.51 -6.42
C SER A 82 3.41 -2.58 -6.73
N LEU A 83 3.53 -1.67 -7.72
CA LEU A 83 2.47 -0.74 -8.11
C LEU A 83 1.50 -1.38 -9.11
N GLN A 84 0.20 -1.27 -8.86
CA GLN A 84 -0.87 -1.68 -9.76
C GLN A 84 -1.88 -0.55 -9.97
N VAL A 85 -2.40 -0.41 -11.19
CA VAL A 85 -3.44 0.57 -11.52
C VAL A 85 -4.75 -0.16 -11.82
N HIS A 86 -5.86 0.34 -11.32
CA HIS A 86 -7.18 -0.28 -11.40
C HIS A 86 -8.22 0.73 -11.87
N ALA A 87 -9.16 0.27 -12.69
CA ALA A 87 -10.27 1.09 -13.17
C ALA A 87 -11.30 1.43 -12.08
N SER A 88 -11.32 0.68 -10.96
CA SER A 88 -12.26 0.91 -9.85
C SER A 88 -11.72 0.38 -8.53
N LEU A 89 -12.29 0.85 -7.41
CA LEU A 89 -11.98 0.31 -6.08
C LEU A 89 -12.34 -1.18 -5.98
N GLN A 90 -13.44 -1.59 -6.58
CA GLN A 90 -13.87 -2.98 -6.60
C GLN A 90 -12.85 -3.87 -7.30
N SER A 91 -12.31 -3.43 -8.44
CA SER A 91 -11.27 -4.18 -9.16
C SER A 91 -9.96 -4.26 -8.38
N ALA A 92 -9.58 -3.21 -7.64
CA ALA A 92 -8.43 -3.22 -6.75
C ALA A 92 -8.62 -4.25 -5.62
N VAL A 93 -9.75 -4.21 -4.92
CA VAL A 93 -10.07 -5.14 -3.82
C VAL A 93 -10.15 -6.58 -4.31
N ALA A 94 -10.73 -6.81 -5.50
CA ALA A 94 -10.79 -8.14 -6.12
C ALA A 94 -9.38 -8.67 -6.46
N ALA A 95 -8.50 -7.84 -6.99
CA ALA A 95 -7.11 -8.23 -7.29
C ALA A 95 -6.33 -8.59 -6.01
N ILE A 96 -6.50 -7.81 -4.94
CA ILE A 96 -5.93 -8.11 -3.62
C ILE A 96 -6.46 -9.46 -3.12
N GLY A 97 -7.76 -9.67 -3.19
CA GLY A 97 -8.41 -10.93 -2.75
C GLY A 97 -7.94 -12.14 -3.54
N ALA A 98 -7.85 -12.03 -4.87
CA ALA A 98 -7.36 -13.10 -5.73
C ALA A 98 -5.92 -13.52 -5.40
N ARG A 99 -5.07 -12.56 -5.08
CA ARG A 99 -3.69 -12.83 -4.67
C ARG A 99 -3.60 -13.45 -3.28
N ASN A 100 -4.38 -12.96 -2.32
CA ASN A 100 -4.35 -13.44 -0.93
C ASN A 100 -5.07 -14.79 -0.76
N GLY A 101 -5.86 -15.23 -1.74
CA GLY A 101 -6.73 -16.40 -1.63
C GLY A 101 -8.00 -16.17 -0.79
N HIS A 102 -8.21 -14.95 -0.29
CA HIS A 102 -9.40 -14.53 0.47
C HIS A 102 -9.59 -13.01 0.33
N MET A 103 -10.83 -12.55 0.51
CA MET A 103 -11.12 -11.11 0.47
C MET A 103 -10.42 -10.38 1.62
N PRO A 104 -9.75 -9.22 1.34
CA PRO A 104 -9.12 -8.43 2.38
C PRO A 104 -10.16 -7.77 3.29
N ARG A 105 -9.79 -7.51 4.54
CA ARG A 105 -10.47 -6.47 5.31
C ARG A 105 -10.04 -5.12 4.74
N VAL A 106 -11.02 -4.26 4.48
CA VAL A 106 -10.77 -2.94 3.86
C VAL A 106 -11.02 -1.86 4.88
N PHE A 107 -9.97 -1.16 5.29
CA PHE A 107 -10.02 -0.03 6.20
C PHE A 107 -10.01 1.28 5.41
N ALA A 108 -11.06 2.08 5.52
CA ALA A 108 -11.17 3.37 4.85
C ALA A 108 -10.74 4.51 5.79
N LEU A 109 -9.84 5.37 5.34
CA LEU A 109 -9.32 6.51 6.09
C LEU A 109 -10.11 7.78 5.74
N SER A 110 -10.76 8.37 6.74
CA SER A 110 -11.55 9.58 6.56
C SER A 110 -11.57 10.40 7.85
N THR A 111 -11.67 11.73 7.73
CA THR A 111 -11.94 12.63 8.86
C THR A 111 -13.32 12.39 9.49
N ARG A 112 -14.21 11.71 8.76
CA ARG A 112 -15.54 11.28 9.24
C ARG A 112 -15.51 9.95 10.00
N GLY A 113 -14.37 9.27 10.05
CA GLY A 113 -14.20 8.03 10.80
C GLY A 113 -14.42 8.24 12.29
N THR A 114 -15.00 7.23 12.94
CA THR A 114 -15.22 7.24 14.39
C THR A 114 -14.17 6.43 15.14
N ILE A 115 -13.54 5.48 14.48
CA ILE A 115 -12.54 4.60 15.07
C ILE A 115 -11.15 5.21 14.85
N ARG A 116 -10.35 5.32 15.91
CA ARG A 116 -8.94 5.73 15.76
C ARG A 116 -8.15 4.65 15.03
N HIS A 117 -7.23 5.08 14.17
CA HIS A 117 -6.41 4.18 13.34
C HIS A 117 -5.58 3.16 14.13
N ASP A 118 -5.26 3.45 15.39
CA ASP A 118 -4.46 2.57 16.28
C ASP A 118 -5.31 1.60 17.12
N THR A 119 -6.64 1.65 16.98
CA THR A 119 -7.56 0.80 17.74
C THR A 119 -7.69 -0.63 17.17
N PRO A 120 -7.82 -0.81 15.83
CA PRO A 120 -7.97 -2.15 15.27
C PRO A 120 -6.71 -2.99 15.41
N ARG A 121 -6.90 -4.30 15.51
CA ARG A 121 -5.81 -5.27 15.34
C ARG A 121 -5.66 -5.57 13.86
N TYR A 122 -4.58 -5.09 13.26
CA TYR A 122 -4.25 -5.34 11.87
C TYR A 122 -3.62 -6.71 11.67
N ALA A 123 -3.85 -7.30 10.49
CA ALA A 123 -3.31 -8.59 10.10
C ALA A 123 -2.74 -8.52 8.68
N PRO A 124 -1.80 -9.39 8.32
CA PRO A 124 -1.34 -9.53 6.95
C PRO A 124 -2.52 -9.74 5.99
N GLY A 125 -2.49 -9.04 4.84
CA GLY A 125 -3.57 -9.05 3.87
C GLY A 125 -4.64 -7.97 4.05
N ASP A 126 -4.56 -7.15 5.11
CA ASP A 126 -5.42 -5.98 5.26
C ASP A 126 -5.11 -4.92 4.21
N ALA A 127 -6.15 -4.21 3.76
CA ALA A 127 -6.05 -3.13 2.79
C ALA A 127 -6.49 -1.79 3.41
N PHE A 128 -5.72 -0.73 3.16
CA PHE A 128 -5.97 0.63 3.63
C PHE A 128 -6.31 1.53 2.44
N VAL A 129 -7.52 2.11 2.45
CA VAL A 129 -8.02 2.95 1.36
C VAL A 129 -8.00 4.42 1.78
N PHE A 130 -7.35 5.23 0.96
CA PHE A 130 -7.23 6.68 1.14
C PHE A 130 -7.88 7.39 -0.05
N GLY A 131 -8.63 8.46 0.23
CA GLY A 131 -9.28 9.27 -0.80
C GLY A 131 -8.36 10.32 -1.42
N PRO A 132 -8.84 10.98 -2.49
CA PRO A 132 -8.16 12.12 -3.09
C PRO A 132 -7.97 13.25 -2.08
N GLU A 133 -6.90 14.03 -2.30
CA GLU A 133 -6.41 15.04 -1.36
C GLU A 133 -7.41 16.16 -1.11
N THR A 134 -8.20 16.52 -2.12
CA THR A 134 -9.09 17.70 -2.04
C THR A 134 -10.46 17.40 -1.47
N ARG A 135 -11.02 16.21 -1.73
CA ARG A 135 -12.42 15.87 -1.40
C ARG A 135 -12.61 14.65 -0.49
N GLY A 136 -11.52 13.88 -0.27
CA GLY A 136 -11.60 12.63 0.50
C GLY A 136 -12.37 11.51 -0.22
N LEU A 137 -12.67 10.44 0.48
CA LEU A 137 -13.45 9.33 -0.08
C LEU A 137 -14.91 9.76 -0.31
N PRO A 138 -15.53 9.36 -1.45
CA PRO A 138 -16.93 9.66 -1.73
C PRO A 138 -17.87 8.93 -0.76
N ASP A 139 -19.06 9.50 -0.54
CA ASP A 139 -20.07 8.96 0.39
C ASP A 139 -20.39 7.48 0.10
N ALA A 140 -20.53 7.12 -1.18
CA ALA A 140 -20.80 5.73 -1.57
C ALA A 140 -19.72 4.74 -1.06
N VAL A 141 -18.47 5.15 -0.95
CA VAL A 141 -17.40 4.31 -0.38
C VAL A 141 -17.48 4.29 1.14
N LEU A 142 -17.73 5.45 1.76
CA LEU A 142 -17.84 5.56 3.21
C LEU A 142 -19.05 4.77 3.74
N ASP A 143 -20.21 4.89 3.07
CA ASP A 143 -21.46 4.20 3.45
C ASP A 143 -21.37 2.68 3.26
N ALA A 144 -20.59 2.23 2.27
CA ALA A 144 -20.34 0.81 2.05
C ALA A 144 -19.28 0.22 3.01
N THR A 145 -18.53 1.07 3.74
CA THR A 145 -17.50 0.61 4.67
C THR A 145 -18.12 0.34 6.04
N PRO A 146 -17.91 -0.85 6.64
CA PRO A 146 -18.35 -1.13 7.99
C PRO A 146 -17.84 -0.08 8.99
N ALA A 147 -18.66 0.37 9.92
CA ALA A 147 -18.30 1.41 10.90
C ALA A 147 -17.01 1.06 11.68
N SER A 148 -16.77 -0.23 11.95
CA SER A 148 -15.55 -0.72 12.61
C SER A 148 -14.29 -0.65 11.75
N GLN A 149 -14.44 -0.40 10.44
CA GLN A 149 -13.36 -0.27 9.47
C GLN A 149 -13.23 1.16 8.92
N LEU A 150 -14.07 2.09 9.37
CA LEU A 150 -14.00 3.50 9.01
C LEU A 150 -13.13 4.24 10.03
N LEU A 151 -11.90 4.50 9.65
CA LEU A 151 -10.84 4.97 10.53
C LEU A 151 -10.61 6.47 10.40
N ARG A 152 -10.11 7.07 11.48
CA ARG A 152 -9.58 8.44 11.49
C ARG A 152 -8.20 8.52 12.13
N LEU A 153 -7.40 9.45 11.65
CA LEU A 153 -6.21 9.93 12.36
C LEU A 153 -6.63 11.01 13.36
N PRO A 154 -6.17 10.95 14.63
CA PRO A 154 -6.45 12.01 15.58
C PRO A 154 -5.73 13.30 15.16
N MET A 155 -6.43 14.42 15.25
CA MET A 155 -5.89 15.76 14.96
C MET A 155 -6.36 16.74 16.01
N GLN A 156 -5.63 17.84 16.21
CA GLN A 156 -6.07 18.92 17.08
C GLN A 156 -7.34 19.59 16.52
N PRO A 157 -8.27 20.04 17.38
CA PRO A 157 -9.44 20.77 16.94
C PRO A 157 -9.09 21.98 16.04
N GLY A 158 -9.81 22.14 14.94
CA GLY A 158 -9.58 23.22 13.96
C GLY A 158 -8.43 22.99 12.99
N SER A 159 -7.69 21.88 13.11
CA SER A 159 -6.63 21.51 12.17
C SER A 159 -7.21 21.05 10.84
N ARG A 160 -6.48 21.33 9.74
CA ARG A 160 -6.73 20.72 8.43
C ARG A 160 -6.34 19.24 8.45
N SER A 161 -6.84 18.48 7.47
CA SER A 161 -6.40 17.10 7.26
C SER A 161 -4.88 17.02 7.04
N LEU A 162 -4.28 15.91 7.44
CA LEU A 162 -2.89 15.62 7.13
C LEU A 162 -2.67 15.50 5.62
N ASN A 163 -1.47 15.83 5.18
CA ASN A 163 -1.03 15.47 3.83
C ASN A 163 -1.21 13.97 3.59
N LEU A 164 -1.64 13.59 2.38
CA LEU A 164 -1.98 12.21 2.05
C LEU A 164 -0.82 11.25 2.34
N SER A 165 0.39 11.55 1.88
CA SER A 165 1.53 10.64 2.09
C SER A 165 1.90 10.50 3.57
N ASN A 166 1.73 11.55 4.37
CA ASN A 166 1.93 11.48 5.83
C ASN A 166 0.85 10.60 6.49
N ALA A 167 -0.41 10.73 6.06
CA ALA A 167 -1.50 9.90 6.57
C ALA A 167 -1.26 8.42 6.28
N VAL A 168 -0.83 8.10 5.04
CA VAL A 168 -0.46 6.74 4.65
C VAL A 168 0.68 6.22 5.52
N ALA A 169 1.73 7.03 5.72
CA ALA A 169 2.89 6.64 6.53
C ALA A 169 2.48 6.27 7.97
N VAL A 170 1.68 7.11 8.62
CA VAL A 170 1.21 6.87 9.99
C VAL A 170 0.47 5.54 10.10
N VAL A 171 -0.45 5.25 9.16
CA VAL A 171 -1.26 4.02 9.20
C VAL A 171 -0.41 2.79 8.89
N VAL A 172 0.42 2.83 7.86
CA VAL A 172 1.28 1.70 7.46
C VAL A 172 2.28 1.36 8.55
N PHE A 173 2.93 2.36 9.16
CA PHE A 173 3.88 2.13 10.25
C PHE A 173 3.21 1.61 11.51
N GLU A 174 1.99 2.06 11.83
CA GLU A 174 1.23 1.48 12.95
C GLU A 174 0.86 0.01 12.68
N ALA A 175 0.36 -0.30 11.49
CA ALA A 175 0.05 -1.67 11.11
C ALA A 175 1.29 -2.56 11.15
N TRP A 176 2.43 -2.09 10.64
CA TRP A 176 3.70 -2.80 10.64
C TRP A 176 4.26 -2.97 12.06
N ARG A 177 4.14 -1.94 12.92
CA ARG A 177 4.49 -2.03 14.34
C ARG A 177 3.73 -3.16 15.03
N GLN A 178 2.44 -3.33 14.74
CA GLN A 178 1.63 -4.42 15.30
C GLN A 178 2.11 -5.81 14.85
N GLN A 179 2.81 -5.90 13.72
CA GLN A 179 3.46 -7.12 13.23
C GLN A 179 4.93 -7.23 13.68
N GLY A 180 5.35 -6.44 14.67
CA GLY A 180 6.72 -6.46 15.19
C GLY A 180 7.78 -6.00 14.18
N PHE A 181 7.40 -5.17 13.20
CA PHE A 181 8.25 -4.73 12.10
C PHE A 181 8.88 -5.90 11.33
N ALA A 182 8.12 -6.96 11.11
CA ALA A 182 8.58 -8.15 10.40
C ALA A 182 9.25 -7.78 9.07
N GLY A 183 10.45 -8.32 8.81
CA GLY A 183 11.27 -8.01 7.63
C GLY A 183 12.05 -6.69 7.70
N GLY A 184 11.80 -5.83 8.70
CA GLY A 184 12.56 -4.62 8.96
C GLY A 184 13.93 -4.88 9.58
N ARG A 185 14.84 -3.89 9.45
CA ARG A 185 16.20 -3.93 10.03
C ARG A 185 16.36 -2.82 11.05
#